data_4a9895276da9ba76d645c195a9da72da
#
_entry.id   4a9895276da9ba76d645c195a9da72da
#
_cell.length_a   1.000
_cell.length_b   1.000
_cell.length_c   1.000
_cell.angle_alpha   90.00
_cell.angle_beta   90.00
_cell.angle_gamma   90.00
#
_symmetry.space_group_name_H-M   'P 1'
#
loop_
_entity.id
_entity.type
_entity.pdbx_description
1 polymer ?
#
loop_
_entity_poly.entity_id
_entity_poly.type
_entity_poly.pdbx_seq_one_letter_code
_entity_poly.pdbx_strand_id
1 'polypeptide(L)'
;MIYFDSKLPNATTTIFTIMSNLAREHKAINLSQGFPDFNANQKLIDLVTVAMNNGFNQYPPVEGVLNLREVISQKVNELYGTYYDPNSEITITSGASQGIFTVISAFIKKGDEVIVFQPAYDQYEPSIQLNGGKVIPVYLKGADYSINWEEVADKINSRTRMIVINTPHNPTGTIFTKIDLLRLESLVKDTDILILSDEVYAHIIYDDQIHESVSRYPKLVERSFVVSSFGKTFHTTGWKTGYCLAPKNLMTEFRKVHQFNVFCSNHPIQHAFSEFLKCSD
;
A
#
# COMPACT_ATOMS: atom_id res chain seq x y z
N MET A 1 -7.15 32.55 -23.12
CA MET A 1 -7.33 31.39 -22.20
C MET A 1 -6.65 30.20 -22.86
N ILE A 2 -5.74 29.52 -22.16
CA ILE A 2 -5.09 28.30 -22.71
C ILE A 2 -6.07 27.17 -22.53
N TYR A 3 -6.40 26.44 -23.62
CA TYR A 3 -7.24 25.25 -23.58
C TYR A 3 -6.35 24.03 -23.30
N PHE A 4 -6.82 23.13 -22.43
CA PHE A 4 -6.18 21.85 -22.14
C PHE A 4 -7.24 20.80 -21.77
N ASP A 5 -7.00 19.56 -22.11
CA ASP A 5 -7.84 18.43 -21.69
C ASP A 5 -7.34 17.85 -20.35
N SER A 6 -8.26 17.64 -19.42
CA SER A 6 -7.92 16.98 -18.15
C SER A 6 -7.66 15.51 -18.37
N LYS A 7 -6.59 14.96 -17.78
CA LYS A 7 -6.36 13.51 -17.71
C LYS A 7 -7.33 12.80 -16.77
N LEU A 8 -7.92 13.55 -15.82
CA LEU A 8 -8.88 13.05 -14.83
C LEU A 8 -10.13 13.94 -14.84
N PRO A 9 -10.94 13.93 -15.91
CA PRO A 9 -12.06 14.88 -16.07
C PRO A 9 -13.14 14.70 -14.99
N ASN A 10 -13.25 13.52 -14.41
CA ASN A 10 -14.25 13.19 -13.39
C ASN A 10 -13.71 13.31 -11.95
N ALA A 11 -12.43 13.61 -11.76
CA ALA A 11 -11.86 13.78 -10.44
C ALA A 11 -12.32 15.12 -9.83
N THR A 12 -12.89 15.04 -8.66
CA THR A 12 -13.35 16.19 -7.87
C THR A 12 -12.57 16.28 -6.56
N THR A 13 -12.91 17.26 -5.73
CA THR A 13 -12.38 17.33 -4.36
C THR A 13 -12.70 16.05 -3.60
N THR A 14 -11.71 15.45 -2.94
CA THR A 14 -11.89 14.18 -2.22
C THR A 14 -12.90 14.33 -1.09
N ILE A 15 -13.61 13.25 -0.79
CA ILE A 15 -14.55 13.20 0.34
C ILE A 15 -13.85 13.54 1.68
N PHE A 16 -12.58 13.17 1.84
CA PHE A 16 -11.78 13.52 3.02
C PHE A 16 -11.64 15.02 3.19
N THR A 17 -11.35 15.75 2.12
CA THR A 17 -11.26 17.22 2.15
C THR A 17 -12.59 17.86 2.45
N ILE A 18 -13.68 17.39 1.82
CA ILE A 18 -15.02 17.90 2.02
C ILE A 18 -15.44 17.74 3.49
N MET A 19 -15.33 16.52 4.03
CA MET A 19 -15.73 16.22 5.40
C MET A 19 -14.85 16.91 6.44
N SER A 20 -13.55 17.01 6.20
CA SER A 20 -12.64 17.74 7.09
C SER A 20 -12.95 19.25 7.14
N ASN A 21 -13.33 19.84 6.01
CA ASN A 21 -13.78 21.25 5.98
C ASN A 21 -15.10 21.45 6.73
N LEU A 22 -16.08 20.56 6.53
CA LEU A 22 -17.36 20.59 7.26
C LEU A 22 -17.14 20.44 8.77
N ALA A 23 -16.31 19.47 9.19
CA ALA A 23 -16.00 19.30 10.61
C ALA A 23 -15.38 20.57 11.21
N ARG A 24 -14.49 21.25 10.49
CA ARG A 24 -13.89 22.52 10.92
C ARG A 24 -14.91 23.64 10.99
N GLU A 25 -15.75 23.79 9.97
CA GLU A 25 -16.80 24.82 9.89
C GLU A 25 -17.80 24.69 11.05
N HIS A 26 -18.23 23.46 11.33
CA HIS A 26 -19.21 23.18 12.39
C HIS A 26 -18.57 22.90 13.75
N LYS A 27 -17.25 23.02 13.89
CA LYS A 27 -16.48 22.69 15.12
C LYS A 27 -16.82 21.28 15.65
N ALA A 28 -17.06 20.34 14.74
CA ALA A 28 -17.40 18.96 15.06
C ALA A 28 -16.13 18.10 15.20
N ILE A 29 -16.27 16.97 15.89
CA ILE A 29 -15.22 15.93 15.93
C ILE A 29 -15.14 15.32 14.53
N ASN A 30 -13.94 15.35 13.92
CA ASN A 30 -13.73 14.78 12.60
C ASN A 30 -13.51 13.26 12.70
N LEU A 31 -14.53 12.49 12.36
CA LEU A 31 -14.49 11.02 12.30
C LEU A 31 -14.33 10.49 10.86
N SER A 32 -14.22 11.39 9.87
CA SER A 32 -14.14 11.01 8.45
C SER A 32 -12.75 10.59 8.00
N GLN A 33 -11.73 10.92 8.77
CA GLN A 33 -10.34 10.60 8.47
C GLN A 33 -9.65 10.03 9.71
N GLY A 34 -8.93 8.93 9.52
CA GLY A 34 -8.24 8.25 10.62
C GLY A 34 -7.03 9.04 11.13
N PHE A 35 -7.29 10.06 11.92
CA PHE A 35 -6.29 10.77 12.72
C PHE A 35 -6.36 10.29 14.16
N PRO A 36 -5.29 9.69 14.70
CA PRO A 36 -5.19 9.48 16.14
C PRO A 36 -5.20 10.83 16.88
N ASP A 37 -5.85 10.87 18.04
CA ASP A 37 -5.90 12.05 18.92
C ASP A 37 -4.74 12.11 19.93
N PHE A 38 -3.75 11.23 19.76
CA PHE A 38 -2.53 11.17 20.57
C PHE A 38 -1.28 11.29 19.69
N ASN A 39 -0.19 11.75 20.31
CA ASN A 39 1.06 12.00 19.59
C ASN A 39 1.77 10.71 19.18
N ALA A 40 2.64 10.81 18.16
CA ALA A 40 3.61 9.77 17.84
C ALA A 40 4.50 9.47 19.07
N ASN A 41 5.02 8.25 19.12
CA ASN A 41 5.90 7.82 20.20
C ASN A 41 7.11 8.75 20.34
N GLN A 42 7.34 9.30 21.54
CA GLN A 42 8.41 10.27 21.81
C GLN A 42 9.79 9.70 21.47
N LYS A 43 10.07 8.43 21.78
CA LYS A 43 11.33 7.78 21.43
C LYS A 43 11.57 7.79 19.91
N LEU A 44 10.53 7.61 19.12
CA LEU A 44 10.65 7.67 17.65
C LEU A 44 10.97 9.09 17.18
N ILE A 45 10.34 10.11 17.77
CA ILE A 45 10.64 11.53 17.49
C ILE A 45 12.10 11.86 17.85
N ASP A 46 12.55 11.41 19.00
CA ASP A 46 13.93 11.62 19.45
C ASP A 46 14.94 10.96 18.52
N LEU A 47 14.64 9.75 18.02
CA LEU A 47 15.48 9.04 17.04
C LEU A 47 15.60 9.79 15.71
N VAL A 48 14.55 10.49 15.26
CA VAL A 48 14.64 11.36 14.07
C VAL A 48 15.61 12.51 14.32
N THR A 49 15.52 13.13 15.48
CA THR A 49 16.44 14.22 15.89
C THR A 49 17.89 13.73 15.96
N VAL A 50 18.12 12.56 16.54
CA VAL A 50 19.44 11.90 16.57
C VAL A 50 19.96 11.65 15.16
N ALA A 51 19.13 11.12 14.28
CA ALA A 51 19.52 10.85 12.90
C ALA A 51 19.94 12.14 12.15
N MET A 52 19.18 13.22 12.31
CA MET A 52 19.51 14.54 11.73
C MET A 52 20.84 15.08 12.25
N ASN A 53 21.09 15.01 13.58
CA ASN A 53 22.32 15.46 14.19
C ASN A 53 23.53 14.61 13.79
N ASN A 54 23.34 13.33 13.49
CA ASN A 54 24.37 12.43 13.01
C ASN A 54 24.65 12.57 11.48
N GLY A 55 24.04 13.56 10.83
CA GLY A 55 24.34 13.90 9.45
C GLY A 55 23.57 13.10 8.37
N PHE A 56 22.56 12.30 8.74
CA PHE A 56 21.72 11.59 7.76
C PHE A 56 20.75 12.53 7.04
N ASN A 57 21.26 13.62 6.45
CA ASN A 57 20.49 14.69 5.81
C ASN A 57 20.64 14.71 4.30
N GLN A 58 21.51 13.86 3.73
CA GLN A 58 21.70 13.73 2.29
C GLN A 58 20.84 12.60 1.73
N TYR A 59 20.84 12.42 0.40
CA TYR A 59 20.09 11.37 -0.27
C TYR A 59 20.51 9.97 0.21
N PRO A 60 19.57 9.13 0.68
CA PRO A 60 19.84 7.72 0.86
C PRO A 60 19.87 6.99 -0.49
N PRO A 61 20.22 5.69 -0.52
CA PRO A 61 20.02 4.85 -1.69
C PRO A 61 18.56 4.91 -2.20
N VAL A 62 18.38 4.77 -3.51
CA VAL A 62 17.04 4.81 -4.16
C VAL A 62 16.08 3.81 -3.54
N GLU A 63 16.54 2.61 -3.25
CA GLU A 63 15.78 1.54 -2.60
C GLU A 63 15.53 1.77 -1.10
N GLY A 64 16.20 2.75 -0.51
CA GLY A 64 16.14 3.06 0.92
C GLY A 64 17.31 2.52 1.72
N VAL A 65 17.39 2.90 2.98
CA VAL A 65 18.45 2.53 3.93
C VAL A 65 18.45 1.01 4.16
N LEU A 66 19.63 0.37 4.00
CA LEU A 66 19.76 -1.08 4.09
C LEU A 66 19.29 -1.61 5.45
N ASN A 67 19.75 -1.01 6.55
CA ASN A 67 19.36 -1.46 7.90
C ASN A 67 17.83 -1.47 8.11
N LEU A 68 17.09 -0.51 7.53
CA LEU A 68 15.63 -0.51 7.61
C LEU A 68 15.04 -1.67 6.80
N ARG A 69 15.59 -1.94 5.60
CA ARG A 69 15.13 -3.05 4.75
C ARG A 69 15.41 -4.41 5.39
N GLU A 70 16.55 -4.57 6.08
CA GLU A 70 16.90 -5.77 6.84
C GLU A 70 15.91 -6.02 7.99
N VAL A 71 15.58 -4.98 8.76
CA VAL A 71 14.62 -5.09 9.86
C VAL A 71 13.22 -5.41 9.32
N ILE A 72 12.79 -4.80 8.21
CA ILE A 72 11.52 -5.14 7.56
C ILE A 72 11.50 -6.60 7.14
N SER A 73 12.57 -7.08 6.47
CA SER A 73 12.68 -8.48 6.04
C SER A 73 12.55 -9.44 7.22
N GLN A 74 13.25 -9.16 8.32
CA GLN A 74 13.17 -9.97 9.53
C GLN A 74 11.75 -10.00 10.11
N LYS A 75 11.10 -8.82 10.31
CA LYS A 75 9.74 -8.73 10.85
C LYS A 75 8.72 -9.44 9.98
N VAL A 76 8.81 -9.30 8.66
CA VAL A 76 7.91 -9.99 7.72
C VAL A 76 8.10 -11.49 7.78
N ASN A 77 9.34 -11.97 7.88
CA ASN A 77 9.63 -13.40 8.05
C ASN A 77 9.09 -13.95 9.38
N GLU A 78 9.24 -13.21 10.47
CA GLU A 78 8.70 -13.57 11.79
C GLU A 78 7.17 -13.64 11.79
N LEU A 79 6.49 -12.68 11.14
CA LEU A 79 5.02 -12.59 11.12
C LEU A 79 4.37 -13.56 10.12
N TYR A 80 4.97 -13.75 8.96
CA TYR A 80 4.32 -14.40 7.81
C TYR A 80 5.09 -15.60 7.26
N GLY A 81 6.31 -15.86 7.70
CA GLY A 81 7.11 -17.02 7.29
C GLY A 81 7.77 -16.86 5.91
N THR A 82 7.76 -15.67 5.33
CA THR A 82 8.40 -15.40 4.02
C THR A 82 9.54 -14.41 4.19
N TYR A 83 10.72 -14.82 3.72
CA TYR A 83 11.91 -13.98 3.65
C TYR A 83 11.95 -13.24 2.32
N TYR A 84 12.03 -11.91 2.37
CA TYR A 84 12.33 -11.07 1.23
C TYR A 84 13.78 -10.58 1.31
N ASP A 85 14.57 -10.75 0.25
CA ASP A 85 15.94 -10.26 0.21
C ASP A 85 15.98 -8.72 0.34
N PRO A 86 16.59 -8.18 1.39
CA PRO A 86 16.66 -6.73 1.61
C PRO A 86 17.29 -5.97 0.44
N ASN A 87 18.18 -6.60 -0.33
CA ASN A 87 18.89 -5.94 -1.42
C ASN A 87 18.05 -5.85 -2.71
N SER A 88 17.22 -6.84 -2.98
CA SER A 88 16.56 -6.99 -4.27
C SER A 88 15.03 -6.97 -4.23
N GLU A 89 14.39 -7.15 -3.06
CA GLU A 89 12.96 -7.40 -2.94
C GLU A 89 12.22 -6.42 -2.04
N ILE A 90 12.93 -5.45 -1.45
CA ILE A 90 12.36 -4.43 -0.55
C ILE A 90 12.75 -3.04 -1.03
N THR A 91 11.77 -2.13 -1.13
CA THR A 91 12.01 -0.71 -1.40
C THR A 91 11.22 0.16 -0.43
N ILE A 92 11.89 1.15 0.17
CA ILE A 92 11.26 2.14 1.03
C ILE A 92 10.59 3.21 0.17
N THR A 93 9.34 3.52 0.48
CA THR A 93 8.51 4.43 -0.31
C THR A 93 8.11 5.67 0.48
N SER A 94 7.73 6.73 -0.20
CA SER A 94 7.17 7.95 0.41
C SER A 94 5.71 7.72 0.82
N GLY A 95 5.50 6.75 1.72
CA GLY A 95 4.22 6.21 2.13
C GLY A 95 3.65 5.22 1.12
N ALA A 96 2.59 4.52 1.52
CA ALA A 96 1.92 3.52 0.68
C ALA A 96 1.36 4.12 -0.62
N SER A 97 0.82 5.35 -0.56
CA SER A 97 0.25 6.01 -1.74
C SER A 97 1.24 6.12 -2.90
N GLN A 98 2.50 6.46 -2.62
CA GLN A 98 3.53 6.52 -3.65
C GLN A 98 3.91 5.11 -4.13
N GLY A 99 3.97 4.13 -3.23
CA GLY A 99 4.22 2.73 -3.58
C GLY A 99 3.15 2.19 -4.53
N ILE A 100 1.87 2.35 -4.20
CA ILE A 100 0.71 1.95 -5.02
C ILE A 100 0.78 2.61 -6.41
N PHE A 101 0.98 3.94 -6.45
CA PHE A 101 1.08 4.65 -7.72
C PHE A 101 2.24 4.14 -8.57
N THR A 102 3.39 3.85 -7.96
CA THR A 102 4.57 3.33 -8.66
C THR A 102 4.33 1.92 -9.21
N VAL A 103 3.70 1.01 -8.44
CA VAL A 103 3.32 -0.33 -8.94
C VAL A 103 2.42 -0.19 -10.17
N ILE A 104 1.35 0.60 -10.06
CA ILE A 104 0.41 0.79 -11.16
C ILE A 104 1.12 1.39 -12.39
N SER A 105 1.97 2.40 -12.17
CA SER A 105 2.71 3.05 -13.26
C SER A 105 3.75 2.14 -13.94
N ALA A 106 4.30 1.18 -13.21
CA ALA A 106 5.27 0.24 -13.77
C ALA A 106 4.63 -0.88 -14.61
N PHE A 107 3.39 -1.28 -14.27
CA PHE A 107 2.83 -2.51 -14.81
C PHE A 107 1.53 -2.34 -15.60
N ILE A 108 0.81 -1.22 -15.44
CA ILE A 108 -0.45 -0.97 -16.16
C ILE A 108 -0.20 -0.13 -17.41
N LYS A 109 -0.73 -0.58 -18.51
CA LYS A 109 -0.64 0.05 -19.84
C LYS A 109 -2.03 0.33 -20.37
N LYS A 110 -2.09 1.12 -21.46
CA LYS A 110 -3.33 1.41 -22.17
C LYS A 110 -4.02 0.12 -22.62
N GLY A 111 -5.26 -0.05 -22.18
CA GLY A 111 -6.11 -1.20 -22.50
C GLY A 111 -6.07 -2.34 -21.47
N ASP A 112 -5.14 -2.31 -20.52
CA ASP A 112 -5.15 -3.27 -19.41
C ASP A 112 -6.36 -3.05 -18.52
N GLU A 113 -6.89 -4.14 -17.98
CA GLU A 113 -7.98 -4.15 -17.02
C GLU A 113 -7.46 -4.49 -15.62
N VAL A 114 -7.94 -3.74 -14.63
CA VAL A 114 -7.57 -3.93 -13.21
C VAL A 114 -8.84 -4.16 -12.40
N ILE A 115 -8.93 -5.32 -11.76
CA ILE A 115 -10.04 -5.64 -10.85
C ILE A 115 -9.81 -4.91 -9.54
N VAL A 116 -10.85 -4.18 -9.07
CA VAL A 116 -10.84 -3.43 -7.80
C VAL A 116 -12.14 -3.72 -7.05
N PHE A 117 -12.02 -4.07 -5.78
CA PHE A 117 -13.18 -4.30 -4.89
C PHE A 117 -13.75 -2.97 -4.43
N GLN A 118 -15.07 -2.78 -4.62
CA GLN A 118 -15.79 -1.55 -4.28
C GLN A 118 -16.75 -1.77 -3.09
N PRO A 119 -16.90 -0.74 -2.18
CA PRO A 119 -16.23 0.57 -2.20
C PRO A 119 -14.72 0.42 -2.04
N ALA A 120 -13.91 1.35 -2.53
CA ALA A 120 -12.46 1.26 -2.52
C ALA A 120 -11.80 2.56 -2.05
N TYR A 121 -10.53 2.46 -1.64
CA TYR A 121 -9.71 3.63 -1.41
C TYR A 121 -9.59 4.45 -2.70
N ASP A 122 -9.81 5.75 -2.59
CA ASP A 122 -10.03 6.69 -3.70
C ASP A 122 -8.82 6.87 -4.63
N GLN A 123 -7.64 6.41 -4.25
CA GLN A 123 -6.43 6.50 -5.06
C GLN A 123 -6.34 5.46 -6.18
N TYR A 124 -6.93 4.27 -6.02
CA TYR A 124 -6.70 3.18 -6.99
C TYR A 124 -7.18 3.55 -8.38
N GLU A 125 -8.43 3.96 -8.51
CA GLU A 125 -9.04 4.28 -9.80
C GLU A 125 -8.30 5.39 -10.56
N PRO A 126 -8.02 6.58 -9.98
CA PRO A 126 -7.27 7.62 -10.67
C PRO A 126 -5.87 7.17 -11.09
N SER A 127 -5.19 6.38 -10.26
CA SER A 127 -3.86 5.86 -10.60
C SER A 127 -3.90 4.94 -11.83
N ILE A 128 -4.91 4.07 -11.91
CA ILE A 128 -5.12 3.17 -13.05
C ILE A 128 -5.45 3.97 -14.31
N GLN A 129 -6.37 4.93 -14.22
CA GLN A 129 -6.80 5.77 -15.35
C GLN A 129 -5.65 6.64 -15.90
N LEU A 130 -4.83 7.22 -15.02
CA LEU A 130 -3.67 8.03 -15.43
C LEU A 130 -2.66 7.23 -16.26
N ASN A 131 -2.60 5.90 -16.07
CA ASN A 131 -1.74 4.99 -16.82
C ASN A 131 -2.47 4.33 -18.03
N GLY A 132 -3.70 4.75 -18.32
CA GLY A 132 -4.48 4.26 -19.46
C GLY A 132 -5.17 2.90 -19.24
N GLY A 133 -5.11 2.39 -18.01
CA GLY A 133 -5.83 1.19 -17.59
C GLY A 133 -7.32 1.46 -17.36
N LYS A 134 -8.10 0.38 -17.31
CA LYS A 134 -9.52 0.40 -17.02
C LYS A 134 -9.82 -0.34 -15.72
N VAL A 135 -10.54 0.31 -14.81
CA VAL A 135 -11.04 -0.33 -13.60
C VAL A 135 -12.21 -1.25 -13.93
N ILE A 136 -12.15 -2.47 -13.44
CA ILE A 136 -13.24 -3.46 -13.47
C ILE A 136 -13.72 -3.63 -12.01
N PRO A 137 -14.83 -2.98 -11.62
CA PRO A 137 -15.29 -3.03 -10.24
C PRO A 137 -15.94 -4.38 -9.92
N VAL A 138 -15.63 -4.89 -8.73
CA VAL A 138 -16.35 -5.98 -8.05
C VAL A 138 -16.94 -5.40 -6.77
N TYR A 139 -18.27 -5.39 -6.67
CA TYR A 139 -18.94 -4.80 -5.52
C TYR A 139 -19.04 -5.81 -4.39
N LEU A 140 -18.50 -5.45 -3.23
CA LEU A 140 -18.65 -6.23 -2.00
C LEU A 140 -20.13 -6.32 -1.61
N LYS A 141 -20.55 -7.48 -1.11
CA LYS A 141 -21.97 -7.81 -0.92
C LYS A 141 -22.37 -7.87 0.57
N GLY A 142 -23.64 -7.64 0.83
CA GLY A 142 -24.24 -7.77 2.15
C GLY A 142 -23.78 -6.71 3.16
N ALA A 143 -24.17 -6.91 4.41
CA ALA A 143 -23.76 -6.05 5.51
C ALA A 143 -22.33 -6.35 6.01
N ASP A 144 -21.80 -7.51 5.68
CA ASP A 144 -20.47 -8.00 6.00
C ASP A 144 -19.43 -7.67 4.92
N TYR A 145 -19.86 -7.06 3.80
CA TYR A 145 -19.02 -6.72 2.68
C TYR A 145 -18.23 -7.93 2.12
N SER A 146 -18.88 -9.07 2.02
CA SER A 146 -18.26 -10.30 1.52
C SER A 146 -17.93 -10.24 0.01
N ILE A 147 -16.95 -11.05 -0.40
CA ILE A 147 -16.50 -11.12 -1.79
C ILE A 147 -17.29 -12.21 -2.51
N ASN A 148 -17.90 -11.84 -3.65
CA ASN A 148 -18.44 -12.83 -4.60
C ASN A 148 -17.32 -13.30 -5.55
N TRP A 149 -16.69 -14.42 -5.20
CA TRP A 149 -15.59 -14.98 -5.99
C TRP A 149 -15.98 -15.52 -7.36
N GLU A 150 -17.25 -15.88 -7.57
CA GLU A 150 -17.78 -16.25 -8.87
C GLU A 150 -17.81 -15.01 -9.79
N GLU A 151 -18.30 -13.87 -9.27
CA GLU A 151 -18.25 -12.60 -9.99
C GLU A 151 -16.81 -12.19 -10.34
N VAL A 152 -15.83 -12.44 -9.45
CA VAL A 152 -14.41 -12.19 -9.75
C VAL A 152 -13.95 -13.05 -10.90
N ALA A 153 -14.25 -14.37 -10.87
CA ALA A 153 -13.88 -15.30 -11.93
C ALA A 153 -14.46 -14.90 -13.29
N ASP A 154 -15.74 -14.52 -13.34
CA ASP A 154 -16.43 -14.09 -14.56
C ASP A 154 -15.84 -12.81 -15.17
N LYS A 155 -15.23 -11.96 -14.36
CA LYS A 155 -14.60 -10.71 -14.82
C LYS A 155 -13.16 -10.88 -15.28
N ILE A 156 -12.50 -11.99 -14.96
CA ILE A 156 -11.16 -12.29 -15.44
C ILE A 156 -11.19 -12.61 -16.93
N ASN A 157 -10.34 -11.94 -17.70
CA ASN A 157 -10.17 -12.16 -19.13
C ASN A 157 -8.74 -11.86 -19.59
N SER A 158 -8.45 -11.98 -20.89
CA SER A 158 -7.09 -11.80 -21.44
C SER A 158 -6.52 -10.38 -21.29
N ARG A 159 -7.32 -9.38 -20.92
CA ARG A 159 -6.86 -8.02 -20.62
C ARG A 159 -6.65 -7.79 -19.12
N THR A 160 -7.09 -8.70 -18.26
CA THR A 160 -6.91 -8.57 -16.82
C THR A 160 -5.42 -8.66 -16.49
N ARG A 161 -4.85 -7.53 -16.07
CA ARG A 161 -3.42 -7.42 -15.74
C ARG A 161 -3.15 -7.46 -14.26
N MET A 162 -4.09 -6.97 -13.45
CA MET A 162 -3.87 -6.84 -12.00
C MET A 162 -5.19 -6.97 -11.24
N ILE A 163 -5.10 -7.52 -10.03
CA ILE A 163 -6.16 -7.46 -9.01
C ILE A 163 -5.61 -6.67 -7.83
N VAL A 164 -6.32 -5.63 -7.42
CA VAL A 164 -6.00 -4.85 -6.22
C VAL A 164 -6.82 -5.38 -5.07
N ILE A 165 -6.14 -5.81 -4.01
CA ILE A 165 -6.76 -6.18 -2.73
C ILE A 165 -6.31 -5.21 -1.65
N ASN A 166 -7.17 -4.94 -0.67
CA ASN A 166 -6.85 -4.12 0.49
C ASN A 166 -7.35 -4.85 1.75
N THR A 167 -6.44 -5.19 2.63
CA THR A 167 -6.77 -5.95 3.84
C THR A 167 -5.87 -5.55 5.01
N PRO A 168 -6.44 -5.11 6.14
CA PRO A 168 -7.85 -4.71 6.36
C PRO A 168 -8.32 -3.63 5.38
N HIS A 169 -9.59 -3.68 5.02
CA HIS A 169 -10.15 -2.94 3.91
C HIS A 169 -10.58 -1.52 4.28
N ASN A 170 -10.18 -0.54 3.50
CA ASN A 170 -10.70 0.83 3.57
C ASN A 170 -11.73 1.04 2.42
N PRO A 171 -13.01 1.34 2.73
CA PRO A 171 -13.50 1.91 3.99
C PRO A 171 -14.26 0.93 4.91
N THR A 172 -14.41 -0.34 4.57
CA THR A 172 -15.37 -1.24 5.24
C THR A 172 -14.88 -1.84 6.55
N GLY A 173 -13.55 -1.90 6.77
CA GLY A 173 -12.94 -2.56 7.91
C GLY A 173 -12.89 -4.09 7.82
N THR A 174 -13.43 -4.69 6.74
CA THR A 174 -13.38 -6.14 6.55
C THR A 174 -11.95 -6.62 6.29
N ILE A 175 -11.70 -7.89 6.58
CA ILE A 175 -10.41 -8.54 6.32
C ILE A 175 -10.58 -9.69 5.34
N PHE A 176 -9.55 -9.95 4.56
CA PHE A 176 -9.47 -11.17 3.78
C PHE A 176 -9.20 -12.35 4.72
N THR A 177 -9.93 -13.43 4.53
CA THR A 177 -9.71 -14.68 5.24
C THR A 177 -8.71 -15.57 4.49
N LYS A 178 -8.21 -16.61 5.17
CA LYS A 178 -7.42 -17.66 4.53
C LYS A 178 -8.13 -18.26 3.31
N ILE A 179 -9.45 -18.44 3.41
CA ILE A 179 -10.25 -19.01 2.31
C ILE A 179 -10.26 -18.06 1.11
N ASP A 180 -10.36 -16.75 1.35
CA ASP A 180 -10.33 -15.74 0.29
C ASP A 180 -9.00 -15.73 -0.45
N LEU A 181 -7.88 -15.79 0.28
CA LEU A 181 -6.55 -15.83 -0.36
C LEU A 181 -6.29 -17.13 -1.12
N LEU A 182 -6.77 -18.28 -0.63
CA LEU A 182 -6.70 -19.53 -1.38
C LEU A 182 -7.57 -19.52 -2.65
N ARG A 183 -8.73 -18.87 -2.62
CA ARG A 183 -9.57 -18.68 -3.81
C ARG A 183 -8.89 -17.74 -4.81
N LEU A 184 -8.33 -16.63 -4.34
CA LEU A 184 -7.53 -15.73 -5.18
C LEU A 184 -6.37 -16.49 -5.83
N GLU A 185 -5.60 -17.26 -5.06
CA GLU A 185 -4.51 -18.09 -5.59
C GLU A 185 -4.99 -19.03 -6.69
N SER A 186 -6.11 -19.72 -6.46
CA SER A 186 -6.69 -20.63 -7.45
C SER A 186 -7.09 -19.94 -8.75
N LEU A 187 -7.63 -18.71 -8.66
CA LEU A 187 -8.05 -17.95 -9.84
C LEU A 187 -6.89 -17.44 -10.69
N VAL A 188 -5.76 -17.12 -10.06
CA VAL A 188 -4.63 -16.49 -10.76
C VAL A 188 -3.49 -17.43 -11.13
N LYS A 189 -3.50 -18.70 -10.64
CA LYS A 189 -2.36 -19.64 -10.75
C LYS A 189 -1.87 -19.87 -12.17
N ASP A 190 -2.77 -19.96 -13.16
CA ASP A 190 -2.45 -20.25 -14.56
C ASP A 190 -2.54 -19.00 -15.44
N THR A 191 -2.30 -17.83 -14.86
CA THR A 191 -2.38 -16.53 -15.53
C THR A 191 -1.14 -15.67 -15.26
N ASP A 192 -1.00 -14.58 -16.02
CA ASP A 192 0.02 -13.52 -15.77
C ASP A 192 -0.53 -12.36 -14.92
N ILE A 193 -1.63 -12.57 -14.22
CA ILE A 193 -2.27 -11.54 -13.38
C ILE A 193 -1.38 -11.27 -12.16
N LEU A 194 -1.07 -10.00 -11.94
CA LEU A 194 -0.35 -9.50 -10.77
C LEU A 194 -1.33 -9.17 -9.64
N ILE A 195 -0.85 -9.24 -8.42
CA ILE A 195 -1.59 -8.82 -7.23
C ILE A 195 -0.93 -7.57 -6.64
N LEU A 196 -1.73 -6.53 -6.41
CA LEU A 196 -1.36 -5.41 -5.57
C LEU A 196 -2.11 -5.56 -4.24
N SER A 197 -1.37 -5.95 -3.19
CA SER A 197 -1.90 -6.10 -1.83
C SER A 197 -1.56 -4.85 -1.02
N ASP A 198 -2.57 -4.04 -0.77
CA ASP A 198 -2.48 -2.90 0.15
C ASP A 198 -2.76 -3.38 1.57
N GLU A 199 -1.70 -3.49 2.36
CA GLU A 199 -1.72 -4.00 3.73
C GLU A 199 -1.39 -2.91 4.78
N VAL A 200 -1.72 -1.66 4.49
CA VAL A 200 -1.40 -0.52 5.38
C VAL A 200 -2.01 -0.63 6.77
N TYR A 201 -3.09 -1.39 6.92
CA TYR A 201 -3.80 -1.61 8.18
C TYR A 201 -3.49 -2.96 8.85
N ALA A 202 -2.45 -3.68 8.41
CA ALA A 202 -2.09 -5.02 8.88
C ALA A 202 -2.04 -5.17 10.41
N HIS A 203 -1.67 -4.09 11.14
CA HIS A 203 -1.59 -4.06 12.60
C HIS A 203 -2.82 -3.46 13.29
N ILE A 204 -3.91 -3.16 12.55
CA ILE A 204 -5.16 -2.62 13.08
C ILE A 204 -6.26 -3.67 12.87
N ILE A 205 -6.20 -4.71 13.68
CA ILE A 205 -7.13 -5.85 13.67
C ILE A 205 -7.65 -6.05 15.09
N TYR A 206 -8.92 -6.39 15.22
CA TYR A 206 -9.66 -6.51 16.46
C TYR A 206 -10.24 -7.91 16.61
N ASP A 207 -10.81 -8.20 17.79
CA ASP A 207 -11.59 -9.40 18.09
C ASP A 207 -10.82 -10.72 17.87
N ASP A 208 -9.53 -10.74 18.26
CA ASP A 208 -8.63 -11.92 18.15
C ASP A 208 -8.51 -12.47 16.72
N GLN A 209 -8.82 -11.66 15.70
CA GLN A 209 -8.65 -12.05 14.32
C GLN A 209 -7.18 -11.91 13.88
N ILE A 210 -6.82 -12.68 12.86
CA ILE A 210 -5.45 -12.71 12.33
C ILE A 210 -5.43 -12.00 10.98
N HIS A 211 -4.42 -11.14 10.77
CA HIS A 211 -4.14 -10.62 9.45
C HIS A 211 -3.60 -11.71 8.53
N GLU A 212 -4.33 -11.96 7.45
CA GLU A 212 -3.89 -12.85 6.39
C GLU A 212 -3.20 -12.03 5.30
N SER A 213 -1.86 -11.95 5.40
CA SER A 213 -1.02 -11.34 4.36
C SER A 213 -0.85 -12.29 3.17
N VAL A 214 -0.78 -11.76 1.95
CA VAL A 214 -0.37 -12.55 0.78
C VAL A 214 1.04 -13.14 0.96
N SER A 215 1.85 -12.56 1.82
CA SER A 215 3.18 -13.07 2.16
C SER A 215 3.17 -14.44 2.83
N ARG A 216 2.02 -14.95 3.30
CA ARG A 216 1.88 -16.32 3.82
C ARG A 216 1.73 -17.39 2.72
N TYR A 217 1.50 -16.97 1.46
CA TYR A 217 1.11 -17.84 0.36
C TYR A 217 2.16 -17.80 -0.74
N PRO A 218 3.10 -18.77 -0.81
CA PRO A 218 4.24 -18.71 -1.74
C PRO A 218 3.86 -18.45 -3.20
N LYS A 219 2.77 -19.05 -3.68
CA LYS A 219 2.30 -18.84 -5.06
C LYS A 219 1.70 -17.45 -5.31
N LEU A 220 1.17 -16.79 -4.27
CA LEU A 220 0.79 -15.39 -4.36
C LEU A 220 2.01 -14.49 -4.27
N VAL A 221 2.98 -14.79 -3.40
CA VAL A 221 4.24 -14.03 -3.27
C VAL A 221 4.91 -13.84 -4.63
N GLU A 222 5.00 -14.89 -5.46
CA GLU A 222 5.67 -14.88 -6.78
C GLU A 222 5.13 -13.82 -7.75
N ARG A 223 3.93 -13.28 -7.52
CA ARG A 223 3.22 -12.33 -8.39
C ARG A 223 2.66 -11.10 -7.68
N SER A 224 3.05 -10.89 -6.41
CA SER A 224 2.46 -9.85 -5.58
C SER A 224 3.41 -8.71 -5.30
N PHE A 225 2.83 -7.53 -5.22
CA PHE A 225 3.37 -6.37 -4.53
C PHE A 225 2.62 -6.20 -3.21
N VAL A 226 3.34 -6.27 -2.09
CA VAL A 226 2.78 -5.94 -0.78
C VAL A 226 3.19 -4.52 -0.43
N VAL A 227 2.23 -3.64 -0.24
CA VAL A 227 2.47 -2.25 0.12
C VAL A 227 2.00 -2.01 1.55
N SER A 228 2.87 -1.40 2.36
CA SER A 228 2.58 -1.08 3.75
C SER A 228 3.04 0.32 4.12
N SER A 229 2.63 0.80 5.30
CA SER A 229 2.92 2.16 5.76
C SER A 229 3.18 2.22 7.26
N PHE A 230 4.27 2.81 7.65
CA PHE A 230 4.53 3.13 9.06
C PHE A 230 3.60 4.21 9.62
N GLY A 231 3.02 5.03 8.74
CA GLY A 231 2.10 6.10 9.14
C GLY A 231 0.89 5.62 9.91
N LYS A 232 0.33 4.48 9.54
CA LYS A 232 -0.84 3.89 10.23
C LYS A 232 -0.41 3.11 11.46
N THR A 233 0.66 2.34 11.38
CA THR A 233 1.17 1.54 12.48
C THR A 233 1.68 2.38 13.67
N PHE A 234 2.33 3.50 13.39
CA PHE A 234 3.02 4.32 14.42
C PHE A 234 2.49 5.74 14.57
N HIS A 235 1.30 6.03 14.06
CA HIS A 235 0.66 7.35 14.13
C HIS A 235 1.49 8.49 13.54
N THR A 236 2.16 8.19 12.41
CA THR A 236 3.07 9.13 11.74
C THR A 236 2.66 9.37 10.28
N THR A 237 1.35 9.51 10.04
CA THR A 237 0.80 9.62 8.68
C THR A 237 1.39 10.78 7.87
N GLY A 238 1.75 11.87 8.54
CA GLY A 238 2.41 13.04 7.94
C GLY A 238 3.87 12.82 7.56
N TRP A 239 4.54 11.79 8.10
CA TRP A 239 5.95 11.51 7.80
C TRP A 239 6.14 10.84 6.43
N LYS A 240 5.07 10.33 5.86
CA LYS A 240 5.06 9.76 4.51
C LYS A 240 6.13 8.69 4.28
N THR A 241 6.20 7.69 5.16
CA THR A 241 7.14 6.57 5.05
C THR A 241 6.39 5.25 5.03
N GLY A 242 6.73 4.40 4.07
CA GLY A 242 6.19 3.07 3.88
C GLY A 242 7.20 2.20 3.14
N TYR A 243 6.76 1.03 2.70
CA TYR A 243 7.60 0.12 1.93
C TYR A 243 6.77 -0.72 0.96
N CYS A 244 7.46 -1.24 -0.04
CA CYS A 244 6.93 -2.20 -1.01
C CYS A 244 7.81 -3.45 -0.99
N LEU A 245 7.17 -4.62 -0.92
CA LEU A 245 7.79 -5.94 -1.04
C LEU A 245 7.33 -6.58 -2.34
N ALA A 246 8.23 -7.20 -3.08
CA ALA A 246 7.91 -8.00 -4.25
C ALA A 246 9.09 -8.89 -4.64
N PRO A 247 8.89 -9.97 -5.40
CA PRO A 247 9.98 -10.74 -5.98
C PRO A 247 10.92 -9.87 -6.81
N LYS A 248 12.19 -10.24 -6.85
CA LYS A 248 13.28 -9.49 -7.49
C LYS A 248 12.95 -9.01 -8.91
N ASN A 249 12.38 -9.87 -9.75
CA ASN A 249 12.01 -9.51 -11.12
C ASN A 249 10.98 -8.37 -11.17
N LEU A 250 9.97 -8.42 -10.33
CA LEU A 250 8.94 -7.37 -10.21
C LEU A 250 9.50 -6.11 -9.56
N MET A 251 10.30 -6.25 -8.51
CA MET A 251 10.94 -5.13 -7.82
C MET A 251 11.92 -4.38 -8.73
N THR A 252 12.58 -5.06 -9.64
CA THR A 252 13.46 -4.42 -10.62
C THR A 252 12.70 -3.43 -11.51
N GLU A 253 11.54 -3.81 -12.01
CA GLU A 253 10.70 -2.92 -12.83
C GLU A 253 10.05 -1.79 -11.98
N PHE A 254 9.64 -2.11 -10.76
CA PHE A 254 9.16 -1.11 -9.80
C PHE A 254 10.21 0.00 -9.58
N ARG A 255 11.46 -0.38 -9.30
CA ARG A 255 12.55 0.56 -9.02
C ARG A 255 12.90 1.46 -10.21
N LYS A 256 12.72 1.00 -11.46
CA LYS A 256 12.88 1.85 -12.65
C LYS A 256 11.93 3.04 -12.66
N VAL A 257 10.69 2.87 -12.19
CA VAL A 257 9.72 3.96 -12.09
C VAL A 257 9.94 4.76 -10.80
N HIS A 258 10.21 4.08 -9.69
CA HIS A 258 10.42 4.70 -8.39
C HIS A 258 11.51 5.78 -8.42
N GLN A 259 12.66 5.50 -9.05
CA GLN A 259 13.77 6.46 -9.13
C GLN A 259 13.42 7.76 -9.86
N PHE A 260 12.48 7.73 -10.82
CA PHE A 260 12.06 8.92 -11.57
C PHE A 260 10.80 9.57 -11.01
N ASN A 261 10.07 8.87 -10.15
CA ASN A 261 8.89 9.38 -9.49
C ASN A 261 9.23 10.16 -8.21
N VAL A 262 10.05 9.57 -7.34
CA VAL A 262 10.40 10.16 -6.03
C VAL A 262 11.90 10.16 -5.75
N PHE A 263 12.67 9.41 -6.49
CA PHE A 263 14.10 9.16 -6.31
C PHE A 263 14.38 8.36 -5.03
N CYS A 264 14.18 8.96 -3.84
CA CYS A 264 14.35 8.30 -2.55
C CYS A 264 13.41 8.91 -1.50
N SER A 265 13.18 8.20 -0.42
CA SER A 265 12.39 8.68 0.72
C SER A 265 13.25 9.38 1.77
N ASN A 266 12.60 10.03 2.74
CA ASN A 266 13.23 10.82 3.79
C ASN A 266 14.27 10.02 4.59
N HIS A 267 15.54 10.44 4.54
CA HIS A 267 16.68 9.72 5.09
C HIS A 267 16.67 9.61 6.63
N PRO A 268 16.55 10.73 7.40
CA PRO A 268 16.56 10.65 8.86
C PRO A 268 15.40 9.81 9.41
N ILE A 269 14.23 9.87 8.79
CA ILE A 269 13.07 9.08 9.21
C ILE A 269 13.32 7.57 9.01
N GLN A 270 13.97 7.18 7.91
CA GLN A 270 14.34 5.78 7.68
C GLN A 270 15.28 5.24 8.76
N HIS A 271 16.28 6.02 9.17
CA HIS A 271 17.17 5.64 10.27
C HIS A 271 16.41 5.52 11.58
N ALA A 272 15.53 6.47 11.88
CA ALA A 272 14.73 6.43 13.10
C ALA A 272 13.86 5.17 13.17
N PHE A 273 13.17 4.81 12.07
CA PHE A 273 12.41 3.56 12.02
C PHE A 273 13.27 2.32 12.13
N SER A 274 14.45 2.31 11.50
CA SER A 274 15.39 1.19 11.63
C SER A 274 15.74 0.89 13.09
N GLU A 275 16.08 1.92 13.86
CA GLU A 275 16.41 1.76 15.28
C GLU A 275 15.18 1.49 16.15
N PHE A 276 14.06 2.12 15.85
CA PHE A 276 12.83 1.94 16.62
C PHE A 276 12.28 0.51 16.51
N LEU A 277 12.25 -0.04 15.29
CA LEU A 277 11.74 -1.39 15.02
C LEU A 277 12.59 -2.51 15.65
N LYS A 278 13.88 -2.29 15.88
CA LYS A 278 14.74 -3.26 16.60
C LYS A 278 14.35 -3.41 18.08
N CYS A 279 13.68 -2.42 18.64
CA CYS A 279 13.33 -2.36 20.05
C CYS A 279 11.83 -2.52 20.31
N SER A 280 11.02 -2.63 19.27
CA SER A 280 9.57 -2.82 19.37
C SER A 280 9.24 -4.29 19.14
N ASP A 281 8.52 -4.87 20.09
CA ASP A 281 7.92 -6.22 19.95
C ASP A 281 6.82 -6.23 18.88
#